data_7d96d1e4d21ee1d092387ea3bc2cfe94
#
_entry.id   7d96d1e4d21ee1d092387ea3bc2cfe94
#
_cell.length_a   1.000
_cell.length_b   1.000
_cell.length_c   1.000
_cell.angle_alpha   90.00
_cell.angle_beta   90.00
_cell.angle_gamma   90.00
#
_symmetry.space_group_name_H-M   'P 1'
#
loop_
_entity.id
_entity.type
_entity.pdbx_description
1 polymer ?
#
loop_
_entity_poly.entity_id
_entity_poly.type
_entity_poly.pdbx_seq_one_letter_code
_entity_poly.pdbx_strand_id
1 'polypeptide(L)'
;HDPMRIVNGLKADIEKIPGVDTVALAVPNRNADSAMIQVLPTTGPADEATNNLVRTLRDHETQWRDTYGVDTAVTGLTAIKLDVSQRLGAALLPFGIFVVGLCLVLLTLVFRSIAVPIKATVGYLLSVLAAFGVSQLVFNRGIGLQVVNLDRLVPIISFMPIVVMGILFGLAMDY
;
A
#
# COMPACT_ATOMS: atom_id res chain seq x y z
N HIS A 1 -27.66 15.83 20.80
CA HIS A 1 -26.99 16.25 19.57
C HIS A 1 -27.87 15.90 18.39
N ASP A 2 -28.07 16.85 17.48
CA ASP A 2 -28.86 16.61 16.25
C ASP A 2 -27.93 15.86 15.24
N PRO A 3 -28.19 14.59 14.92
CA PRO A 3 -27.35 13.78 14.05
C PRO A 3 -27.19 14.39 12.66
N MET A 4 -28.23 15.02 12.15
CA MET A 4 -28.20 15.66 10.83
C MET A 4 -27.29 16.89 10.80
N ARG A 5 -27.18 17.63 11.89
CA ARG A 5 -26.26 18.77 12.00
C ARG A 5 -24.80 18.33 11.96
N ILE A 6 -24.47 17.23 12.64
CA ILE A 6 -23.13 16.65 12.65
C ILE A 6 -22.77 16.14 11.25
N VAL A 7 -23.65 15.38 10.63
CA VAL A 7 -23.45 14.82 9.28
C VAL A 7 -23.27 15.92 8.24
N ASN A 8 -24.09 16.98 8.29
CA ASN A 8 -23.98 18.12 7.38
C ASN A 8 -22.70 18.93 7.62
N GLY A 9 -22.26 19.07 8.87
CA GLY A 9 -21.00 19.73 9.22
C GLY A 9 -19.80 18.97 8.65
N LEU A 10 -19.75 17.65 8.89
CA LEU A 10 -18.71 16.79 8.34
C LEU A 10 -18.70 16.80 6.81
N LYS A 11 -19.88 16.74 6.17
CA LYS A 11 -19.99 16.85 4.72
C LYS A 11 -19.36 18.14 4.20
N ALA A 12 -19.71 19.29 4.80
CA ALA A 12 -19.19 20.59 4.41
C ALA A 12 -17.67 20.71 4.59
N ASP A 13 -17.12 20.08 5.62
CA ASP A 13 -15.67 20.06 5.86
C ASP A 13 -14.94 19.16 4.87
N ILE A 14 -15.49 17.97 4.58
CA ILE A 14 -14.94 17.04 3.60
C ILE A 14 -14.92 17.64 2.18
N GLU A 15 -15.98 18.35 1.79
CA GLU A 15 -16.08 18.99 0.47
C GLU A 15 -15.01 20.09 0.25
N LYS A 16 -14.43 20.65 1.31
CA LYS A 16 -13.33 21.63 1.22
C LYS A 16 -11.96 21.00 1.01
N ILE A 17 -11.83 19.68 1.22
CA ILE A 17 -10.55 18.99 1.13
C ILE A 17 -10.13 18.87 -0.34
N PRO A 18 -8.91 19.29 -0.70
CA PRO A 18 -8.41 19.15 -2.08
C PRO A 18 -8.40 17.69 -2.52
N GLY A 19 -8.93 17.42 -3.71
CA GLY A 19 -9.02 16.06 -4.27
C GLY A 19 -10.40 15.41 -4.09
N VAL A 20 -11.31 16.02 -3.34
CA VAL A 20 -12.73 15.65 -3.27
C VAL A 20 -13.46 16.32 -4.45
N ASP A 21 -14.15 15.53 -5.26
CA ASP A 21 -15.03 16.04 -6.32
C ASP A 21 -16.40 16.38 -5.72
N THR A 22 -17.01 15.42 -5.04
CA THR A 22 -18.31 15.60 -4.38
C THR A 22 -18.52 14.59 -3.27
N VAL A 23 -19.40 14.94 -2.32
CA VAL A 23 -19.95 14.02 -1.34
C VAL A 23 -21.30 13.53 -1.83
N ALA A 24 -21.34 12.33 -2.41
CA ALA A 24 -22.52 11.79 -3.07
C ALA A 24 -23.63 11.39 -2.10
N LEU A 25 -23.26 10.93 -0.92
CA LEU A 25 -24.21 10.45 0.10
C LEU A 25 -23.70 10.82 1.50
N ALA A 26 -24.61 11.31 2.35
CA ALA A 26 -24.36 11.54 3.76
C ALA A 26 -25.63 11.19 4.53
N VAL A 27 -25.71 9.96 5.05
CA VAL A 27 -26.95 9.42 5.64
C VAL A 27 -26.64 8.77 6.98
N PRO A 28 -27.36 9.17 8.04
CA PRO A 28 -27.33 8.47 9.32
C PRO A 28 -28.06 7.13 9.21
N ASN A 29 -27.69 6.18 10.06
CA ASN A 29 -28.43 4.94 10.21
C ASN A 29 -29.78 5.18 10.95
N ARG A 30 -30.59 4.13 11.01
CA ARG A 30 -31.92 4.22 11.64
C ARG A 30 -31.88 4.58 13.13
N ASN A 31 -30.80 4.21 13.82
CA ASN A 31 -30.67 4.45 15.27
C ASN A 31 -29.98 5.81 15.56
N ALA A 32 -29.49 6.48 14.50
CA ALA A 32 -28.78 7.76 14.59
C ALA A 32 -27.48 7.70 15.45
N ASP A 33 -26.88 6.51 15.57
CA ASP A 33 -25.61 6.28 16.27
C ASP A 33 -24.41 6.20 15.33
N SER A 34 -24.65 6.06 14.04
CA SER A 34 -23.63 6.03 13.00
C SER A 34 -24.15 6.65 11.69
N ALA A 35 -23.24 7.13 10.86
CA ALA A 35 -23.56 7.69 9.56
C ALA A 35 -22.54 7.21 8.51
N MET A 36 -23.00 7.08 7.27
CA MET A 36 -22.14 6.80 6.11
C MET A 36 -22.06 8.05 5.25
N ILE A 37 -20.82 8.46 4.97
CA ILE A 37 -20.52 9.57 4.08
C ILE A 37 -19.74 9.01 2.90
N GLN A 38 -20.31 9.11 1.70
CA GLN A 38 -19.66 8.64 0.47
C GLN A 38 -18.96 9.80 -0.22
N VAL A 39 -17.64 9.70 -0.29
CA VAL A 39 -16.76 10.70 -0.91
C VAL A 39 -16.32 10.20 -2.29
N LEU A 40 -16.53 11.02 -3.31
CA LEU A 40 -15.99 10.76 -4.65
C LEU A 40 -14.72 11.60 -4.85
N PRO A 41 -13.59 10.96 -5.18
CA PRO A 41 -12.37 11.66 -5.52
C PRO A 41 -12.40 12.19 -6.96
N THR A 42 -11.63 13.24 -7.22
CA THR A 42 -11.43 13.79 -8.58
C THR A 42 -10.59 12.91 -9.50
N THR A 43 -9.85 11.95 -8.91
CA THR A 43 -8.91 11.07 -9.61
C THR A 43 -9.30 9.61 -9.46
N GLY A 44 -8.74 8.75 -10.31
CA GLY A 44 -9.07 7.32 -10.32
C GLY A 44 -8.64 6.59 -9.03
N PRO A 45 -9.23 5.40 -8.76
CA PRO A 45 -8.98 4.65 -7.52
C PRO A 45 -7.57 4.08 -7.38
N ALA A 46 -6.78 4.10 -8.44
CA ALA A 46 -5.38 3.66 -8.46
C ALA A 46 -4.37 4.82 -8.45
N ASP A 47 -4.86 6.07 -8.54
CA ASP A 47 -4.00 7.23 -8.61
C ASP A 47 -3.39 7.57 -7.24
N GLU A 48 -2.15 8.06 -7.26
CA GLU A 48 -1.46 8.48 -6.05
C GLU A 48 -2.18 9.65 -5.35
N ALA A 49 -2.81 10.52 -6.12
CA ALA A 49 -3.62 11.61 -5.61
C ALA A 49 -4.80 11.10 -4.76
N THR A 50 -5.47 10.02 -5.17
CA THR A 50 -6.53 9.38 -4.39
C THR A 50 -5.99 8.72 -3.11
N ASN A 51 -4.80 8.09 -3.17
CA ASN A 51 -4.14 7.56 -1.98
C ASN A 51 -3.80 8.66 -0.97
N ASN A 52 -3.34 9.81 -1.46
CA ASN A 52 -3.04 10.98 -0.62
C ASN A 52 -4.31 11.57 -0.01
N LEU A 53 -5.41 11.61 -0.75
CA LEU A 53 -6.72 12.01 -0.23
C LEU A 53 -7.16 11.11 0.94
N VAL A 54 -7.03 9.79 0.81
CA VAL A 54 -7.35 8.86 1.90
C VAL A 54 -6.51 9.15 3.16
N ARG A 55 -5.22 9.44 3.00
CA ARG A 55 -4.35 9.82 4.13
C ARG A 55 -4.80 11.13 4.76
N THR A 56 -5.06 12.14 3.95
CA THR A 56 -5.55 13.46 4.41
C THR A 56 -6.86 13.33 5.18
N LEU A 57 -7.81 12.53 4.69
CA LEU A 57 -9.06 12.27 5.41
C LEU A 57 -8.82 11.62 6.78
N ARG A 58 -7.89 10.68 6.87
CA ARG A 58 -7.51 10.05 8.14
C ARG A 58 -6.82 11.02 9.10
N ASP A 59 -5.98 11.90 8.59
CA ASP A 59 -5.31 12.91 9.41
C ASP A 59 -6.31 13.89 10.06
N HIS A 60 -7.49 14.09 9.47
CA HIS A 60 -8.56 14.92 10.02
C HIS A 60 -9.42 14.18 11.06
N GLU A 61 -9.28 12.87 11.27
CA GLU A 61 -10.11 12.10 12.22
C GLU A 61 -10.07 12.67 13.64
N THR A 62 -8.87 13.06 14.11
CA THR A 62 -8.70 13.68 15.45
C THR A 62 -9.42 15.03 15.53
N GLN A 63 -9.27 15.87 14.52
CA GLN A 63 -9.93 17.18 14.47
C GLN A 63 -11.46 17.05 14.47
N TRP A 64 -12.00 16.11 13.71
CA TRP A 64 -13.45 15.86 13.66
C TRP A 64 -13.97 15.28 14.96
N ARG A 65 -13.18 14.42 15.63
CA ARG A 65 -13.52 13.93 16.98
C ARG A 65 -13.63 15.09 17.96
N ASP A 66 -12.68 16.00 17.95
CA ASP A 66 -12.66 17.16 18.86
C ASP A 66 -13.77 18.16 18.55
N THR A 67 -14.11 18.34 17.26
CA THR A 67 -15.10 19.33 16.82
C THR A 67 -16.53 18.82 16.95
N TYR A 68 -16.78 17.58 16.55
CA TYR A 68 -18.13 17.00 16.44
C TYR A 68 -18.43 15.95 17.51
N GLY A 69 -17.42 15.48 18.24
CA GLY A 69 -17.56 14.43 19.27
C GLY A 69 -17.88 13.05 18.69
N VAL A 70 -17.45 12.77 17.43
CA VAL A 70 -17.71 11.51 16.74
C VAL A 70 -16.42 10.87 16.27
N ASP A 71 -16.35 9.56 16.37
CA ASP A 71 -15.25 8.79 15.76
C ASP A 71 -15.54 8.57 14.28
N THR A 72 -14.56 8.87 13.46
CA THR A 72 -14.63 8.66 12.02
C THR A 72 -13.67 7.56 11.60
N ALA A 73 -13.99 6.84 10.54
CA ALA A 73 -13.12 5.84 9.95
C ALA A 73 -13.24 5.88 8.42
N VAL A 74 -12.12 5.99 7.74
CA VAL A 74 -12.08 5.99 6.28
C VAL A 74 -11.95 4.57 5.76
N THR A 75 -12.93 4.14 4.97
CA THR A 75 -12.98 2.81 4.36
C THR A 75 -13.24 2.91 2.85
N GLY A 76 -13.36 1.79 2.19
CA GLY A 76 -13.56 1.69 0.75
C GLY A 76 -12.40 0.99 0.05
N LEU A 77 -12.58 0.67 -1.24
CA LEU A 77 -11.64 -0.15 -1.97
C LEU A 77 -10.21 0.44 -1.99
N THR A 78 -10.09 1.74 -2.18
CA THR A 78 -8.78 2.44 -2.20
C THR A 78 -8.13 2.43 -0.83
N ALA A 79 -8.90 2.69 0.24
CA ALA A 79 -8.39 2.65 1.61
C ALA A 79 -7.90 1.25 2.00
N ILE A 80 -8.68 0.22 1.66
CA ILE A 80 -8.30 -1.20 1.91
C ILE A 80 -7.03 -1.56 1.13
N LYS A 81 -6.94 -1.20 -0.15
CA LYS A 81 -5.72 -1.44 -0.95
C LYS A 81 -4.50 -0.75 -0.35
N LEU A 82 -4.66 0.48 0.11
CA LEU A 82 -3.58 1.24 0.76
C LEU A 82 -3.12 0.55 2.05
N ASP A 83 -4.03 0.12 2.90
CA ASP A 83 -3.72 -0.57 4.16
C ASP A 83 -3.03 -1.91 3.92
N VAL A 84 -3.53 -2.70 2.97
CA VAL A 84 -2.89 -3.97 2.57
C VAL A 84 -1.49 -3.71 2.04
N SER A 85 -1.33 -2.71 1.18
CA SER A 85 -0.03 -2.34 0.61
C SER A 85 0.98 -1.92 1.67
N GLN A 86 0.55 -1.11 2.64
CA GLN A 86 1.41 -0.68 3.75
C GLN A 86 1.80 -1.83 4.67
N ARG A 87 0.87 -2.71 5.02
CA ARG A 87 1.13 -3.88 5.86
C ARG A 87 2.08 -4.87 5.19
N LEU A 88 1.88 -5.12 3.89
CA LEU A 88 2.78 -5.98 3.11
C LEU A 88 4.17 -5.36 2.98
N GLY A 89 4.26 -4.06 2.72
CA GLY A 89 5.54 -3.34 2.67
C GLY A 89 6.29 -3.40 4.00
N ALA A 90 5.58 -3.23 5.12
CA ALA A 90 6.17 -3.35 6.45
C ALA A 90 6.63 -4.78 6.78
N ALA A 91 5.93 -5.81 6.26
CA ALA A 91 6.30 -7.21 6.44
C ALA A 91 7.49 -7.64 5.55
N LEU A 92 7.78 -6.92 4.47
CA LEU A 92 8.82 -7.28 3.52
C LEU A 92 10.21 -7.32 4.16
N LEU A 93 10.53 -6.33 4.99
CA LEU A 93 11.84 -6.24 5.64
C LEU A 93 12.09 -7.37 6.65
N PRO A 94 11.21 -7.64 7.65
CA PRO A 94 11.40 -8.75 8.57
C PRO A 94 11.35 -10.11 7.87
N PHE A 95 10.51 -10.27 6.85
CA PHE A 95 10.48 -11.48 6.03
C PHE A 95 11.82 -11.68 5.30
N GLY A 96 12.35 -10.63 4.66
CA GLY A 96 13.64 -10.69 3.98
C GLY A 96 14.80 -11.06 4.91
N ILE A 97 14.87 -10.45 6.10
CA ILE A 97 15.88 -10.76 7.11
C ILE A 97 15.76 -12.22 7.57
N PHE A 98 14.55 -12.70 7.82
CA PHE A 98 14.31 -14.08 8.24
C PHE A 98 14.76 -15.07 7.16
N VAL A 99 14.35 -14.86 5.91
CA VAL A 99 14.69 -15.71 4.78
C VAL A 99 16.19 -15.74 4.53
N VAL A 100 16.84 -14.58 4.46
CA VAL A 100 18.29 -14.48 4.27
C VAL A 100 19.06 -15.12 5.43
N GLY A 101 18.62 -14.87 6.67
CA GLY A 101 19.24 -15.44 7.87
C GLY A 101 19.14 -16.96 7.89
N LEU A 102 17.95 -17.51 7.61
CA LEU A 102 17.75 -18.97 7.53
C LEU A 102 18.67 -19.60 6.49
N CYS A 103 18.82 -18.95 5.36
CA CYS A 103 19.68 -19.40 4.28
C CYS A 103 21.16 -19.40 4.64
N LEU A 104 21.62 -18.32 5.25
CA LEU A 104 23.00 -18.26 5.71
C LEU A 104 23.32 -19.40 6.67
N VAL A 105 22.39 -19.71 7.58
CA VAL A 105 22.55 -20.81 8.52
C VAL A 105 22.62 -22.14 7.78
N LEU A 106 21.63 -22.44 6.92
CA LEU A 106 21.57 -23.71 6.19
C LEU A 106 22.77 -23.92 5.28
N LEU A 107 23.15 -22.89 4.49
CA LEU A 107 24.31 -22.97 3.60
C LEU A 107 25.63 -23.12 4.38
N THR A 108 25.76 -22.43 5.52
CA THR A 108 26.95 -22.57 6.36
C THR A 108 27.08 -23.99 6.91
N LEU A 109 25.96 -24.61 7.31
CA LEU A 109 25.94 -26.00 7.77
C LEU A 109 26.31 -26.98 6.66
N VAL A 110 25.79 -26.78 5.45
CA VAL A 110 26.03 -27.67 4.30
C VAL A 110 27.46 -27.54 3.80
N PHE A 111 27.93 -26.31 3.56
CA PHE A 111 29.26 -26.06 2.96
C PHE A 111 30.39 -26.01 3.98
N ARG A 112 30.09 -25.99 5.28
CA ARG A 112 31.06 -25.80 6.37
C ARG A 112 32.03 -24.62 6.13
N SER A 113 31.52 -23.58 5.47
CA SER A 113 32.25 -22.37 5.10
C SER A 113 31.31 -21.18 5.19
N ILE A 114 31.75 -20.09 5.76
CA ILE A 114 30.98 -18.85 5.85
C ILE A 114 31.11 -18.00 4.58
N ALA A 115 32.22 -18.12 3.87
CA ALA A 115 32.51 -17.30 2.69
C ALA A 115 31.56 -17.59 1.52
N VAL A 116 31.22 -18.85 1.30
CA VAL A 116 30.32 -19.29 0.20
C VAL A 116 28.89 -18.76 0.40
N PRO A 117 28.26 -18.94 1.57
CA PRO A 117 26.95 -18.37 1.84
C PRO A 117 26.87 -16.85 1.71
N ILE A 118 27.87 -16.13 2.20
CA ILE A 118 27.89 -14.67 2.08
C ILE A 118 27.93 -14.24 0.61
N LYS A 119 28.80 -14.83 -0.20
CA LYS A 119 28.91 -14.52 -1.63
C LYS A 119 27.60 -14.83 -2.37
N ALA A 120 26.98 -15.98 -2.10
CA ALA A 120 25.72 -16.37 -2.70
C ALA A 120 24.59 -15.42 -2.31
N THR A 121 24.52 -15.05 -1.03
CA THR A 121 23.49 -14.11 -0.52
C THR A 121 23.62 -12.71 -1.13
N VAL A 122 24.85 -12.18 -1.23
CA VAL A 122 25.10 -10.88 -1.86
C VAL A 122 24.69 -10.91 -3.34
N GLY A 123 25.07 -11.96 -4.07
CA GLY A 123 24.68 -12.14 -5.47
C GLY A 123 23.15 -12.20 -5.64
N TYR A 124 22.49 -12.94 -4.77
CA TYR A 124 21.03 -13.03 -4.74
C TYR A 124 20.37 -11.67 -4.46
N LEU A 125 20.80 -10.94 -3.41
CA LEU A 125 20.26 -9.63 -3.09
C LEU A 125 20.45 -8.63 -4.23
N LEU A 126 21.59 -8.63 -4.91
CA LEU A 126 21.82 -7.80 -6.07
C LEU A 126 20.87 -8.14 -7.22
N SER A 127 20.60 -9.42 -7.47
CA SER A 127 19.67 -9.87 -8.50
C SER A 127 18.24 -9.44 -8.18
N VAL A 128 17.81 -9.59 -6.93
CA VAL A 128 16.48 -9.15 -6.48
C VAL A 128 16.32 -7.63 -6.60
N LEU A 129 17.32 -6.87 -6.14
CA LEU A 129 17.30 -5.41 -6.24
C LEU A 129 17.30 -4.95 -7.71
N ALA A 130 18.05 -5.60 -8.58
CA ALA A 130 18.04 -5.31 -10.02
C ALA A 130 16.67 -5.59 -10.63
N ALA A 131 16.07 -6.74 -10.34
CA ALA A 131 14.75 -7.11 -10.85
C ALA A 131 13.66 -6.13 -10.39
N PHE A 132 13.65 -5.78 -9.10
CA PHE A 132 12.69 -4.79 -8.59
C PHE A 132 13.00 -3.38 -9.10
N GLY A 133 14.27 -3.00 -9.24
CA GLY A 133 14.66 -1.72 -9.80
C GLY A 133 14.17 -1.55 -11.24
N VAL A 134 14.36 -2.57 -12.09
CA VAL A 134 13.85 -2.57 -13.46
C VAL A 134 12.33 -2.53 -13.48
N SER A 135 11.67 -3.37 -12.69
CA SER A 135 10.20 -3.38 -12.59
C SER A 135 9.67 -2.00 -12.18
N GLN A 136 10.29 -1.35 -11.20
CA GLN A 136 9.91 -0.02 -10.73
C GLN A 136 10.10 1.05 -11.83
N LEU A 137 11.18 0.98 -12.59
CA LEU A 137 11.45 1.91 -13.69
C LEU A 137 10.43 1.75 -14.82
N VAL A 138 10.11 0.52 -15.18
CA VAL A 138 9.15 0.23 -16.27
C VAL A 138 7.72 0.57 -15.84
N PHE A 139 7.25 0.02 -14.72
CA PHE A 139 5.83 0.09 -14.36
C PHE A 139 5.42 1.40 -13.65
N ASN A 140 6.31 2.02 -12.87
CA ASN A 140 5.98 3.26 -12.17
C ASN A 140 6.44 4.52 -12.89
N ARG A 141 7.58 4.48 -13.59
CA ARG A 141 8.10 5.65 -14.32
C ARG A 141 7.84 5.60 -15.82
N GLY A 142 7.32 4.49 -16.33
CA GLY A 142 6.98 4.34 -17.74
C GLY A 142 8.19 4.28 -18.69
N ILE A 143 9.40 4.05 -18.14
CA ILE A 143 10.61 3.96 -18.97
C ILE A 143 10.60 2.61 -19.70
N GLY A 144 10.48 2.65 -21.02
CA GLY A 144 10.43 1.43 -21.83
C GLY A 144 9.04 0.82 -22.03
N LEU A 145 7.95 1.52 -21.71
CA LEU A 145 6.59 1.07 -22.00
C LEU A 145 6.38 0.67 -23.46
N GLN A 146 7.05 1.37 -24.39
CA GLN A 146 7.01 1.07 -25.82
C GLN A 146 7.60 -0.30 -26.14
N VAL A 147 8.61 -0.76 -25.39
CA VAL A 147 9.24 -2.07 -25.55
C VAL A 147 8.32 -3.19 -25.06
N VAL A 148 7.55 -2.91 -24.01
CA VAL A 148 6.64 -3.89 -23.39
C VAL A 148 5.23 -3.81 -24.00
N ASN A 149 4.99 -2.86 -24.94
CA ASN A 149 3.71 -2.64 -25.63
C ASN A 149 2.53 -2.44 -24.67
N LEU A 150 2.74 -1.62 -23.61
CA LEU A 150 1.69 -1.25 -22.66
C LEU A 150 1.23 0.18 -22.91
N ASP A 151 -0.07 0.35 -23.09
CA ASP A 151 -0.69 1.65 -23.35
C ASP A 151 -0.90 2.49 -22.08
N ARG A 152 -0.77 1.88 -20.90
CA ARG A 152 -1.02 2.53 -19.62
C ARG A 152 -0.06 2.05 -18.53
N LEU A 153 0.26 2.96 -17.60
CA LEU A 153 0.95 2.63 -16.36
C LEU A 153 0.06 1.72 -15.50
N VAL A 154 0.53 0.52 -15.21
CA VAL A 154 -0.17 -0.41 -14.32
C VAL A 154 0.63 -0.53 -13.03
N PRO A 155 0.07 -0.13 -11.88
CA PRO A 155 0.77 -0.29 -10.61
C PRO A 155 1.05 -1.76 -10.31
N ILE A 156 2.25 -2.04 -9.80
CA ILE A 156 2.62 -3.39 -9.37
C ILE A 156 1.71 -3.81 -8.22
N ILE A 157 1.17 -5.02 -8.29
CA ILE A 157 0.32 -5.58 -7.24
C ILE A 157 1.14 -5.68 -5.95
N SER A 158 0.62 -5.16 -4.85
CA SER A 158 1.34 -4.96 -3.58
C SER A 158 1.95 -6.23 -2.97
N PHE A 159 1.39 -7.41 -3.22
CA PHE A 159 1.93 -8.68 -2.73
C PHE A 159 2.98 -9.31 -3.66
N MET A 160 3.11 -8.82 -4.90
CA MET A 160 4.01 -9.40 -5.90
C MET A 160 5.49 -9.40 -5.44
N PRO A 161 6.03 -8.34 -4.81
CA PRO A 161 7.39 -8.35 -4.32
C PRO A 161 7.68 -9.48 -3.34
N ILE A 162 6.74 -9.80 -2.43
CA ILE A 162 6.91 -10.87 -1.44
C ILE A 162 6.94 -12.24 -2.12
N VAL A 163 6.00 -12.48 -3.04
CA VAL A 163 5.91 -13.74 -3.79
C VAL A 163 7.15 -13.94 -4.67
N VAL A 164 7.54 -12.91 -5.41
CA VAL A 164 8.73 -12.95 -6.29
C VAL A 164 10.01 -13.17 -5.46
N MET A 165 10.14 -12.50 -4.31
CA MET A 165 11.28 -12.68 -3.42
C MET A 165 11.37 -14.12 -2.92
N GLY A 166 10.24 -14.72 -2.50
CA GLY A 166 10.19 -16.11 -2.04
C GLY A 166 10.52 -17.11 -3.15
N ILE A 167 9.99 -16.92 -4.36
CA ILE A 167 10.26 -17.79 -5.51
C ILE A 167 11.71 -17.67 -5.97
N LEU A 168 12.21 -16.46 -6.15
CA LEU A 168 13.61 -16.24 -6.57
C LEU A 168 14.60 -16.81 -5.56
N PHE A 169 14.23 -16.73 -4.27
CA PHE A 169 15.06 -17.28 -3.22
C PHE A 169 15.10 -18.82 -3.28
N GLY A 170 13.94 -19.47 -3.43
CA GLY A 170 13.90 -20.91 -3.62
C GLY A 170 14.70 -21.38 -4.83
N LEU A 171 14.55 -20.70 -5.98
CA LEU A 171 15.29 -21.01 -7.20
C LEU A 171 16.81 -20.77 -7.06
N ALA A 172 17.22 -19.72 -6.36
CA ALA A 172 18.64 -19.42 -6.16
C ALA A 172 19.36 -20.47 -5.29
N MET A 173 18.60 -21.24 -4.49
CA MET A 173 19.13 -22.31 -3.67
C MET A 173 19.29 -23.63 -4.41
N ASP A 174 18.50 -23.85 -5.46
CA ASP A 174 18.49 -25.12 -6.20
C ASP A 174 19.60 -25.17 -7.26
N TYR A 175 20.24 -24.08 -7.57
CA TYR A 175 21.31 -23.92 -8.56
C TYR A 175 22.59 -23.32 -7.96
#